data_e61730d8c1a217b1241881251fa4b69a
#
_entry.id   e61730d8c1a217b1241881251fa4b69a
#
_cell.length_a   1.000
_cell.length_b   1.000
_cell.length_c   1.000
_cell.angle_alpha   90.00
_cell.angle_beta   90.00
_cell.angle_gamma   90.00
#
_symmetry.space_group_name_H-M   'P 1'
#
loop_
_entity.id
_entity.type
_entity.pdbx_description
1 polymer ?
#
loop_
_entity_poly.entity_id
_entity_poly.type
_entity_poly.pdbx_seq_one_letter_code
_entity_poly.pdbx_strand_id
1 'polypeptide(L)'
;VNHADIYPVLPRHRIDGLPESWLGVPPPPTGFSREGFHFREAIADRADIEMIHAWMNRPHTAKGWEYDWPLERWEAHIKAQLATAYSRPIVVERKGRPIAYMEFYRMAQDVVGHHYQAGPYDLSFHLAIADPADTGGGLGTTLLGTVIAEFFERDPRCDAIVLEPDAANGASRRMIEKNDAVHLGDVRVRHRHIALYAKVREGRDLPRLLPGHSTPV
;
A
#
# COMPACT_ATOMS: atom_id res chain seq x y z
N VAL A 1 -10.17 -25.04 -2.19
CA VAL A 1 -9.79 -24.32 -0.98
C VAL A 1 -10.37 -22.93 -1.09
N ASN A 2 -11.25 -22.58 -0.16
CA ASN A 2 -11.89 -21.27 -0.20
C ASN A 2 -10.84 -20.23 0.19
N HIS A 3 -10.59 -19.21 -0.65
CA HIS A 3 -9.61 -18.17 -0.38
C HIS A 3 -9.85 -17.44 0.96
N ALA A 4 -11.08 -17.47 1.48
CA ALA A 4 -11.43 -16.96 2.79
C ALA A 4 -10.72 -17.67 3.95
N ASP A 5 -10.37 -18.96 3.79
CA ASP A 5 -9.76 -19.77 4.84
C ASP A 5 -8.22 -19.62 4.89
N ILE A 6 -7.63 -19.04 3.84
CA ILE A 6 -6.17 -18.90 3.72
C ILE A 6 -5.68 -17.54 4.25
N TYR A 7 -6.55 -16.52 4.26
CA TYR A 7 -6.20 -15.17 4.68
C TYR A 7 -7.05 -14.75 5.87
N PRO A 8 -6.44 -14.47 7.02
CA PRO A 8 -7.15 -13.86 8.13
C PRO A 8 -7.79 -12.54 7.70
N VAL A 9 -8.80 -12.12 8.44
CA VAL A 9 -9.54 -10.86 8.22
C VAL A 9 -8.63 -9.63 8.30
N LEU A 10 -7.52 -9.70 8.99
CA LEU A 10 -6.48 -8.66 9.01
C LEU A 10 -5.61 -8.72 7.78
N PRO A 11 -4.87 -7.63 7.46
CA PRO A 11 -4.10 -7.52 6.23
C PRO A 11 -3.42 -8.83 5.91
N ARG A 12 -3.70 -9.35 4.75
CA ARG A 12 -3.25 -10.70 4.30
C ARG A 12 -1.75 -10.91 4.37
N HIS A 13 -1.02 -9.85 4.67
CA HIS A 13 0.43 -9.83 4.64
C HIS A 13 1.08 -9.53 5.99
N ARG A 14 0.30 -9.22 7.04
CA ARG A 14 0.89 -9.00 8.35
C ARG A 14 1.65 -10.23 8.83
N ILE A 15 2.85 -10.01 9.35
CA ILE A 15 3.69 -11.06 9.95
C ILE A 15 3.57 -11.08 11.47
N ASP A 16 3.73 -12.27 12.04
CA ASP A 16 3.77 -12.49 13.49
C ASP A 16 5.22 -12.54 13.99
N GLY A 17 5.42 -12.37 15.30
CA GLY A 17 6.74 -12.53 15.92
C GLY A 17 7.71 -11.36 15.72
N LEU A 18 7.21 -10.18 15.34
CA LEU A 18 8.02 -8.97 15.26
C LEU A 18 8.52 -8.52 16.64
N PRO A 19 9.70 -7.87 16.72
CA PRO A 19 10.16 -7.24 17.96
C PRO A 19 9.08 -6.28 18.50
N GLU A 20 8.90 -6.25 19.82
CA GLU A 20 7.92 -5.38 20.48
C GLU A 20 8.14 -3.91 20.12
N SER A 21 9.41 -3.49 20.00
CA SER A 21 9.78 -2.14 19.57
C SER A 21 9.25 -1.76 18.18
N TRP A 22 9.01 -2.74 17.31
CA TRP A 22 8.42 -2.52 15.98
C TRP A 22 6.90 -2.45 16.03
N LEU A 23 6.28 -3.15 16.98
CA LEU A 23 4.83 -3.11 17.20
C LEU A 23 4.36 -1.80 17.85
N GLY A 24 5.24 -1.11 18.61
CA GLY A 24 4.98 0.19 19.24
C GLY A 24 5.06 1.37 18.27
N VAL A 25 5.33 1.17 16.99
CA VAL A 25 5.37 2.24 15.99
C VAL A 25 3.94 2.74 15.71
N PRO A 26 3.72 4.08 15.68
CA PRO A 26 2.40 4.62 15.41
C PRO A 26 1.91 4.26 14.01
N PRO A 27 0.60 4.33 13.76
CA PRO A 27 0.04 4.07 12.44
C PRO A 27 0.61 5.04 11.38
N PRO A 28 0.47 4.70 10.09
CA PRO A 28 0.82 5.62 9.02
C PRO A 28 0.11 6.98 9.15
N PRO A 29 0.73 8.09 8.70
CA PRO A 29 0.08 9.40 8.68
C PRO A 29 -1.16 9.41 7.80
N THR A 30 -2.24 10.04 8.25
CA THR A 30 -3.53 10.17 7.55
C THR A 30 -4.09 11.58 7.71
N GLY A 31 -5.24 11.87 7.10
CA GLY A 31 -5.99 13.11 7.32
C GLY A 31 -5.28 14.35 6.77
N PHE A 32 -4.78 14.30 5.54
CA PHE A 32 -4.08 15.42 4.92
C PHE A 32 -4.70 15.80 3.56
N SER A 33 -4.38 17.02 3.14
CA SER A 33 -4.75 17.54 1.81
C SER A 33 -3.53 18.14 1.13
N ARG A 34 -3.35 17.80 -0.14
CA ARG A 34 -2.28 18.34 -0.98
C ARG A 34 -2.69 18.30 -2.46
N GLU A 35 -2.31 19.32 -3.22
CA GLU A 35 -2.54 19.40 -4.67
C GLU A 35 -4.01 19.22 -5.11
N GLY A 36 -4.94 19.64 -4.24
CA GLY A 36 -6.38 19.52 -4.49
C GLY A 36 -6.97 18.13 -4.23
N PHE A 37 -6.19 17.22 -3.66
CA PHE A 37 -6.63 15.94 -3.13
C PHE A 37 -6.78 15.99 -1.62
N HIS A 38 -7.76 15.27 -1.11
CA HIS A 38 -7.96 15.04 0.32
C HIS A 38 -7.88 13.55 0.60
N PHE A 39 -7.01 13.17 1.54
CA PHE A 39 -6.77 11.79 1.95
C PHE A 39 -7.34 11.59 3.34
N ARG A 40 -8.49 10.99 3.43
CA ARG A 40 -9.15 10.69 4.71
C ARG A 40 -9.16 9.20 5.02
N GLU A 41 -9.19 8.84 6.29
CA GLU A 41 -9.48 7.45 6.66
C GLU A 41 -10.90 7.08 6.18
N ALA A 42 -11.05 5.84 5.70
CA ALA A 42 -12.36 5.28 5.44
C ALA A 42 -13.11 5.13 6.76
N ILE A 43 -14.40 5.44 6.76
CA ILE A 43 -15.27 5.22 7.90
C ILE A 43 -15.83 3.80 7.77
N ALA A 44 -15.84 3.04 8.89
CA ALA A 44 -16.42 1.69 8.90
C ALA A 44 -17.95 1.76 8.95
N ASP A 45 -18.54 2.60 8.09
CA ASP A 45 -19.96 2.72 7.87
C ASP A 45 -20.38 2.09 6.54
N ARG A 46 -21.68 1.95 6.35
CA ARG A 46 -22.23 1.31 5.16
C ARG A 46 -21.85 2.02 3.85
N ALA A 47 -21.76 3.35 3.87
CA ALA A 47 -21.53 4.14 2.67
C ALA A 47 -20.10 3.93 2.12
N ASP A 48 -19.08 4.05 2.96
CA ASP A 48 -17.69 3.83 2.55
C ASP A 48 -17.43 2.35 2.22
N ILE A 49 -17.99 1.42 3.00
CA ILE A 49 -17.80 -0.03 2.77
C ILE A 49 -18.42 -0.44 1.42
N GLU A 50 -19.65 -0.05 1.10
CA GLU A 50 -20.30 -0.35 -0.18
C GLU A 50 -19.58 0.30 -1.36
N MET A 51 -19.11 1.53 -1.19
CA MET A 51 -18.35 2.26 -2.20
C MET A 51 -17.03 1.56 -2.51
N ILE A 52 -16.23 1.24 -1.49
CA ILE A 52 -14.94 0.56 -1.65
C ILE A 52 -15.15 -0.83 -2.25
N HIS A 53 -16.11 -1.62 -1.74
CA HIS A 53 -16.47 -2.91 -2.29
C HIS A 53 -16.81 -2.82 -3.78
N ALA A 54 -17.63 -1.85 -4.18
CA ALA A 54 -18.00 -1.66 -5.59
C ALA A 54 -16.79 -1.33 -6.47
N TRP A 55 -15.82 -0.56 -5.98
CA TRP A 55 -14.60 -0.23 -6.71
C TRP A 55 -13.67 -1.42 -6.85
N MET A 56 -13.47 -2.16 -5.75
CA MET A 56 -12.53 -3.28 -5.70
C MET A 56 -13.00 -4.51 -6.47
N ASN A 57 -14.31 -4.62 -6.72
CA ASN A 57 -14.88 -5.66 -7.57
C ASN A 57 -14.95 -5.27 -9.08
N ARG A 58 -14.44 -4.09 -9.46
CA ARG A 58 -14.31 -3.74 -10.88
C ARG A 58 -13.18 -4.52 -11.54
N PRO A 59 -13.32 -4.96 -12.81
CA PRO A 59 -12.32 -5.82 -13.46
C PRO A 59 -10.89 -5.28 -13.45
N HIS A 60 -10.71 -3.94 -13.57
CA HIS A 60 -9.38 -3.34 -13.60
C HIS A 60 -8.69 -3.31 -12.22
N THR A 61 -9.43 -3.23 -11.13
CA THR A 61 -8.92 -3.30 -9.76
C THR A 61 -8.78 -4.74 -9.29
N ALA A 62 -9.81 -5.57 -9.48
CA ALA A 62 -9.82 -6.97 -9.07
C ALA A 62 -8.62 -7.75 -9.63
N LYS A 63 -8.27 -7.52 -10.90
CA LYS A 63 -7.12 -8.17 -11.56
C LYS A 63 -5.78 -7.86 -10.88
N GLY A 64 -5.61 -6.65 -10.33
CA GLY A 64 -4.33 -6.23 -9.74
C GLY A 64 -4.23 -6.50 -8.25
N TRP A 65 -5.36 -6.42 -7.55
CA TRP A 65 -5.40 -6.55 -6.10
C TRP A 65 -5.75 -7.96 -5.61
N GLU A 66 -6.48 -8.74 -6.41
CA GLU A 66 -7.03 -10.05 -6.01
C GLU A 66 -7.96 -9.95 -4.78
N TYR A 67 -8.63 -8.79 -4.60
CA TYR A 67 -9.53 -8.46 -3.48
C TYR A 67 -10.97 -8.31 -3.94
N ASP A 68 -11.41 -9.10 -4.91
CA ASP A 68 -12.80 -9.22 -5.37
C ASP A 68 -13.67 -9.97 -4.35
N TRP A 69 -13.65 -9.45 -3.13
CA TRP A 69 -14.29 -10.07 -1.98
C TRP A 69 -15.75 -9.67 -1.84
N PRO A 70 -16.57 -10.49 -1.14
CA PRO A 70 -17.92 -10.11 -0.75
C PRO A 70 -17.90 -8.94 0.25
N LEU A 71 -19.04 -8.26 0.34
CA LEU A 71 -19.21 -7.04 1.14
C LEU A 71 -18.83 -7.23 2.62
N GLU A 72 -19.27 -8.35 3.20
CA GLU A 72 -19.02 -8.67 4.62
C GLU A 72 -17.52 -8.81 4.91
N ARG A 73 -16.76 -9.30 3.94
CA ARG A 73 -15.31 -9.40 4.09
C ARG A 73 -14.64 -8.03 4.00
N TRP A 74 -15.11 -7.15 3.13
CA TRP A 74 -14.64 -5.77 3.07
C TRP A 74 -14.93 -5.02 4.37
N GLU A 75 -16.14 -5.19 4.94
CA GLU A 75 -16.50 -4.62 6.23
C GLU A 75 -15.55 -5.09 7.33
N ALA A 76 -15.33 -6.40 7.44
CA ALA A 76 -14.41 -6.97 8.41
C ALA A 76 -12.97 -6.48 8.23
N HIS A 77 -12.51 -6.37 6.97
CA HIS A 77 -11.16 -5.90 6.64
C HIS A 77 -10.94 -4.42 7.03
N ILE A 78 -11.86 -3.54 6.68
CA ILE A 78 -11.79 -2.10 7.04
C ILE A 78 -11.80 -1.92 8.55
N LYS A 79 -12.70 -2.60 9.27
CA LYS A 79 -12.77 -2.57 10.73
C LYS A 79 -11.46 -3.05 11.36
N ALA A 80 -10.89 -4.13 10.83
CA ALA A 80 -9.64 -4.69 11.33
C ALA A 80 -8.45 -3.75 11.10
N GLN A 81 -8.35 -3.09 9.93
CA GLN A 81 -7.31 -2.08 9.66
C GLN A 81 -7.40 -0.92 10.65
N LEU A 82 -8.61 -0.39 10.88
CA LEU A 82 -8.83 0.73 11.80
C LEU A 82 -8.50 0.37 13.26
N ALA A 83 -8.63 -0.90 13.64
CA ALA A 83 -8.35 -1.38 14.99
C ALA A 83 -6.85 -1.61 15.27
N THR A 84 -5.95 -1.49 14.29
CA THR A 84 -4.51 -1.75 14.44
C THR A 84 -3.66 -0.52 14.13
N ALA A 85 -2.40 -0.53 14.53
CA ALA A 85 -1.42 0.48 14.12
C ALA A 85 -0.69 0.09 12.80
N TYR A 86 -0.94 -1.10 12.26
CA TYR A 86 -0.25 -1.61 11.08
C TYR A 86 -0.68 -0.89 9.80
N SER A 87 -1.97 -0.74 9.57
CA SER A 87 -2.52 -0.27 8.30
C SER A 87 -3.67 0.73 8.51
N ARG A 88 -3.91 1.57 7.49
CA ARG A 88 -5.04 2.51 7.44
C ARG A 88 -5.72 2.44 6.07
N PRO A 89 -7.03 2.19 6.02
CA PRO A 89 -7.81 2.30 4.79
C PRO A 89 -8.08 3.78 4.48
N ILE A 90 -7.78 4.23 3.27
CA ILE A 90 -7.84 5.63 2.87
C ILE A 90 -8.77 5.80 1.67
N VAL A 91 -9.66 6.77 1.76
CA VAL A 91 -10.43 7.29 0.64
C VAL A 91 -9.78 8.58 0.16
N VAL A 92 -9.48 8.65 -1.13
CA VAL A 92 -8.95 9.86 -1.76
C VAL A 92 -10.09 10.60 -2.44
N GLU A 93 -10.22 11.87 -2.12
CA GLU A 93 -11.24 12.76 -2.69
C GLU A 93 -10.60 13.88 -3.50
N ARG A 94 -11.26 14.28 -4.58
CA ARG A 94 -10.92 15.45 -5.37
C ARG A 94 -12.17 16.30 -5.56
N LYS A 95 -12.13 17.57 -5.12
CA LYS A 95 -13.27 18.47 -5.14
C LYS A 95 -14.52 17.87 -4.45
N GLY A 96 -14.33 17.21 -3.32
CA GLY A 96 -15.40 16.56 -2.55
C GLY A 96 -15.95 15.27 -3.16
N ARG A 97 -15.40 14.78 -4.26
CA ARG A 97 -15.79 13.51 -4.90
C ARG A 97 -14.75 12.43 -4.61
N PRO A 98 -15.12 11.29 -4.06
CA PRO A 98 -14.23 10.15 -3.90
C PRO A 98 -13.79 9.59 -5.27
N ILE A 99 -12.48 9.33 -5.43
CA ILE A 99 -11.87 8.95 -6.72
C ILE A 99 -10.93 7.75 -6.64
N ALA A 100 -10.44 7.40 -5.44
CA ALA A 100 -9.53 6.28 -5.26
C ALA A 100 -9.62 5.71 -3.85
N TYR A 101 -9.23 4.45 -3.72
CA TYR A 101 -8.99 3.77 -2.46
C TYR A 101 -7.50 3.48 -2.33
N MET A 102 -6.97 3.66 -1.12
CA MET A 102 -5.59 3.32 -0.78
C MET A 102 -5.53 2.58 0.55
N GLU A 103 -4.47 1.81 0.72
CA GLU A 103 -4.10 1.24 2.01
C GLU A 103 -2.70 1.74 2.36
N PHE A 104 -2.57 2.52 3.42
CA PHE A 104 -1.29 2.93 3.96
C PHE A 104 -0.86 1.94 5.03
N TYR A 105 0.39 1.51 5.05
CA TYR A 105 0.84 0.52 6.03
C TYR A 105 2.33 0.62 6.38
N ARG A 106 2.68 0.06 7.54
CA ARG A 106 4.06 -0.08 7.99
C ARG A 106 4.69 -1.29 7.30
N MET A 107 5.60 -1.04 6.37
CA MET A 107 6.20 -2.11 5.56
C MET A 107 6.96 -3.13 6.40
N ALA A 108 7.60 -2.72 7.50
CA ALA A 108 8.29 -3.62 8.42
C ALA A 108 7.37 -4.65 9.10
N GLN A 109 6.07 -4.39 9.16
CA GLN A 109 5.07 -5.31 9.71
C GLN A 109 4.41 -6.18 8.64
N ASP A 110 4.76 -5.97 7.38
CA ASP A 110 4.30 -6.74 6.24
C ASP A 110 5.27 -7.89 5.90
N VAL A 111 4.77 -8.94 5.28
CA VAL A 111 5.59 -10.08 4.83
C VAL A 111 6.72 -9.65 3.90
N VAL A 112 6.55 -8.59 3.14
CA VAL A 112 7.58 -8.02 2.26
C VAL A 112 8.77 -7.48 3.07
N GLY A 113 8.55 -7.01 4.29
CA GLY A 113 9.60 -6.56 5.19
C GLY A 113 10.68 -7.60 5.51
N HIS A 114 10.41 -8.90 5.28
CA HIS A 114 11.41 -9.96 5.43
C HIS A 114 12.37 -10.09 4.24
N HIS A 115 12.13 -9.39 3.14
CA HIS A 115 12.91 -9.52 1.91
C HIS A 115 13.99 -8.46 1.74
N TYR A 116 14.01 -7.44 2.61
CA TYR A 116 15.00 -6.37 2.58
C TYR A 116 15.38 -5.92 3.99
N GLN A 117 16.40 -5.07 4.12
CA GLN A 117 16.80 -4.48 5.40
C GLN A 117 15.79 -3.41 5.81
N ALA A 118 14.67 -3.84 6.39
CA ALA A 118 13.56 -2.98 6.77
C ALA A 118 13.87 -2.16 8.02
N GLY A 119 13.47 -0.89 7.99
CA GLY A 119 13.39 -0.03 9.17
C GLY A 119 11.99 -0.06 9.79
N PRO A 120 11.84 0.08 11.13
CA PRO A 120 10.54 -0.02 11.80
C PRO A 120 9.55 1.07 11.37
N TYR A 121 10.03 2.18 10.84
CA TYR A 121 9.22 3.31 10.37
C TYR A 121 9.00 3.34 8.86
N ASP A 122 9.52 2.35 8.12
CA ASP A 122 9.29 2.27 6.69
C ASP A 122 7.80 2.20 6.37
N LEU A 123 7.42 2.92 5.35
CA LEU A 123 6.03 3.04 4.91
C LEU A 123 5.83 2.45 3.52
N SER A 124 4.62 2.06 3.27
CA SER A 124 4.15 1.66 1.95
C SER A 124 2.69 2.01 1.76
N PHE A 125 2.22 1.84 0.53
CA PHE A 125 0.80 1.97 0.22
C PHE A 125 0.42 1.22 -1.04
N HIS A 126 -0.83 0.78 -1.07
CA HIS A 126 -1.50 0.32 -2.28
C HIS A 126 -2.42 1.42 -2.81
N LEU A 127 -2.66 1.44 -4.12
CA LEU A 127 -3.53 2.41 -4.80
C LEU A 127 -4.48 1.69 -5.77
N ALA A 128 -5.77 1.96 -5.65
CA ALA A 128 -6.80 1.58 -6.61
C ALA A 128 -7.55 2.84 -7.07
N ILE A 129 -7.45 3.19 -8.36
CA ILE A 129 -8.22 4.27 -8.96
C ILE A 129 -9.63 3.75 -9.22
N ALA A 130 -10.64 4.47 -8.75
CA ALA A 130 -12.03 4.03 -8.78
C ALA A 130 -12.57 3.89 -10.21
N ASP A 131 -12.39 4.90 -11.05
CA ASP A 131 -12.89 4.90 -12.42
C ASP A 131 -11.79 4.51 -13.42
N PRO A 132 -11.99 3.48 -14.27
CA PRO A 132 -11.01 3.12 -15.28
C PRO A 132 -10.75 4.27 -16.28
N ALA A 133 -11.70 5.18 -16.49
CA ALA A 133 -11.51 6.35 -17.34
C ALA A 133 -10.49 7.35 -16.80
N ASP A 134 -10.25 7.35 -15.49
CA ASP A 134 -9.23 8.19 -14.83
C ASP A 134 -7.83 7.53 -14.85
N THR A 135 -7.71 6.31 -15.39
CA THR A 135 -6.43 5.63 -15.56
C THR A 135 -5.69 6.10 -16.80
N GLY A 136 -4.36 5.98 -16.81
CA GLY A 136 -3.54 6.35 -17.99
C GLY A 136 -3.27 7.85 -18.15
N GLY A 137 -4.05 8.74 -17.52
CA GLY A 137 -3.90 10.19 -17.59
C GLY A 137 -2.91 10.81 -16.59
N GLY A 138 -2.14 10.02 -15.88
CA GLY A 138 -1.14 10.51 -14.91
C GLY A 138 -1.65 10.64 -13.48
N LEU A 139 -2.95 10.45 -13.21
CA LEU A 139 -3.52 10.54 -11.85
C LEU A 139 -2.77 9.67 -10.84
N GLY A 140 -2.52 8.40 -11.17
CA GLY A 140 -1.78 7.50 -10.28
C GLY A 140 -0.38 7.99 -9.97
N THR A 141 0.34 8.55 -10.96
CA THR A 141 1.67 9.13 -10.76
C THR A 141 1.63 10.32 -9.81
N THR A 142 0.64 11.19 -9.98
CA THR A 142 0.44 12.35 -9.09
C THR A 142 0.11 11.92 -7.67
N LEU A 143 -0.86 11.01 -7.49
CA LEU A 143 -1.25 10.51 -6.17
C LEU A 143 -0.08 9.84 -5.45
N LEU A 144 0.72 9.04 -6.18
CA LEU A 144 1.91 8.40 -5.63
C LEU A 144 2.94 9.43 -5.14
N GLY A 145 3.26 10.43 -5.95
CA GLY A 145 4.18 11.50 -5.57
C GLY A 145 3.68 12.32 -4.38
N THR A 146 2.38 12.61 -4.35
CA THR A 146 1.73 13.32 -3.23
C THR A 146 1.88 12.54 -1.93
N VAL A 147 1.59 11.24 -1.92
CA VAL A 147 1.69 10.40 -0.71
C VAL A 147 3.15 10.26 -0.25
N ILE A 148 4.09 10.09 -1.18
CA ILE A 148 5.52 10.03 -0.85
C ILE A 148 5.97 11.31 -0.12
N ALA A 149 5.61 12.47 -0.66
CA ALA A 149 5.96 13.76 -0.05
C ALA A 149 5.36 13.91 1.35
N GLU A 150 4.07 13.61 1.50
CA GLU A 150 3.35 13.70 2.78
C GLU A 150 3.90 12.73 3.83
N PHE A 151 4.27 11.52 3.44
CA PHE A 151 4.85 10.54 4.35
C PHE A 151 6.19 11.01 4.91
N PHE A 152 7.08 11.53 4.06
CA PHE A 152 8.35 12.08 4.53
C PHE A 152 8.18 13.35 5.36
N GLU A 153 7.20 14.18 5.07
CA GLU A 153 6.95 15.40 5.84
C GLU A 153 6.35 15.09 7.23
N ARG A 154 5.38 14.17 7.28
CA ARG A 154 4.61 13.88 8.50
C ARG A 154 5.23 12.85 9.43
N ASP A 155 6.05 11.95 8.91
CA ASP A 155 6.83 11.01 9.74
C ASP A 155 8.34 11.18 9.49
N PRO A 156 9.00 12.09 10.25
CA PRO A 156 10.44 12.33 10.11
C PRO A 156 11.32 11.10 10.37
N ARG A 157 10.76 10.04 10.99
CA ARG A 157 11.46 8.78 11.25
C ARG A 157 11.36 7.79 10.09
N CYS A 158 10.50 8.05 9.11
CA CYS A 158 10.41 7.24 7.90
C CYS A 158 11.65 7.50 7.05
N ASP A 159 12.53 6.51 6.94
CA ASP A 159 13.73 6.59 6.11
C ASP A 159 13.49 6.11 4.68
N ALA A 160 12.56 5.15 4.50
CA ALA A 160 12.23 4.59 3.19
C ALA A 160 10.72 4.41 2.99
N ILE A 161 10.28 4.68 1.76
CA ILE A 161 8.97 4.27 1.26
C ILE A 161 9.22 3.16 0.25
N VAL A 162 8.71 1.96 0.55
CA VAL A 162 8.96 0.75 -0.23
C VAL A 162 7.69 0.37 -0.96
N LEU A 163 7.81 0.11 -2.25
CA LEU A 163 6.68 -0.17 -3.16
C LEU A 163 6.89 -1.51 -3.84
N GLU A 164 5.82 -2.27 -4.01
CA GLU A 164 5.90 -3.68 -4.38
C GLU A 164 4.89 -4.08 -5.49
N PRO A 165 4.94 -3.43 -6.65
CA PRO A 165 4.08 -3.83 -7.76
C PRO A 165 4.36 -5.26 -8.22
N ASP A 166 3.37 -5.92 -8.80
CA ASP A 166 3.61 -7.14 -9.55
C ASP A 166 4.68 -6.90 -10.62
N ALA A 167 5.66 -7.79 -10.71
CA ALA A 167 6.81 -7.64 -11.60
C ALA A 167 6.41 -7.50 -13.08
N ALA A 168 5.28 -8.09 -13.47
CA ALA A 168 4.73 -7.99 -14.83
C ALA A 168 3.91 -6.70 -15.04
N ASN A 169 3.58 -5.94 -13.96
CA ASN A 169 2.79 -4.72 -14.08
C ASN A 169 3.65 -3.52 -14.51
N GLY A 170 3.98 -3.46 -15.79
CA GLY A 170 4.80 -2.38 -16.35
C GLY A 170 4.19 -0.97 -16.19
N ALA A 171 2.87 -0.85 -16.05
CA ALA A 171 2.23 0.45 -15.82
C ALA A 171 2.54 0.98 -14.41
N SER A 172 2.38 0.15 -13.38
CA SER A 172 2.73 0.50 -12.00
C SER A 172 4.23 0.75 -11.84
N ARG A 173 5.08 -0.07 -12.45
CA ARG A 173 6.53 0.12 -12.42
C ARG A 173 6.94 1.49 -12.97
N ARG A 174 6.45 1.86 -14.17
CA ARG A 174 6.72 3.19 -14.75
C ARG A 174 6.19 4.35 -13.91
N MET A 175 5.05 4.17 -13.25
CA MET A 175 4.49 5.17 -12.34
C MET A 175 5.42 5.40 -11.13
N ILE A 176 5.97 4.33 -10.59
CA ILE A 176 6.89 4.32 -9.45
C ILE A 176 8.23 4.96 -9.85
N GLU A 177 8.78 4.57 -10.99
CA GLU A 177 10.04 5.09 -11.53
C GLU A 177 9.97 6.61 -11.85
N LYS A 178 8.81 7.11 -12.29
CA LYS A 178 8.56 8.54 -12.50
C LYS A 178 8.58 9.38 -11.21
N ASN A 179 8.51 8.73 -10.06
CA ASN A 179 8.63 9.35 -8.73
C ASN A 179 10.01 9.09 -8.10
N ASP A 180 11.02 8.79 -8.95
CA ASP A 180 12.42 8.58 -8.57
C ASP A 180 12.61 7.46 -7.51
N ALA A 181 11.74 6.47 -7.46
CA ALA A 181 11.97 5.28 -6.68
C ALA A 181 12.91 4.32 -7.44
N VAL A 182 13.87 3.76 -6.72
CA VAL A 182 14.91 2.90 -7.27
C VAL A 182 14.49 1.44 -7.18
N HIS A 183 14.63 0.69 -8.26
CA HIS A 183 14.41 -0.74 -8.28
C HIS A 183 15.52 -1.46 -7.50
N LEU A 184 15.14 -2.20 -6.46
CA LEU A 184 16.05 -2.97 -5.62
C LEU A 184 16.29 -4.38 -6.16
N GLY A 185 15.29 -4.94 -6.85
CA GLY A 185 15.28 -6.27 -7.43
C GLY A 185 13.90 -6.91 -7.38
N ASP A 186 13.79 -8.09 -8.00
CA ASP A 186 12.56 -8.86 -8.00
C ASP A 186 12.62 -9.97 -6.94
N VAL A 187 11.52 -10.15 -6.21
CA VAL A 187 11.43 -11.14 -5.13
C VAL A 187 10.12 -11.95 -5.25
N ARG A 188 10.14 -13.17 -4.74
CA ARG A 188 8.94 -14.01 -4.61
C ARG A 188 8.40 -13.90 -3.19
N VAL A 189 7.15 -13.49 -3.08
CA VAL A 189 6.44 -13.39 -1.81
C VAL A 189 5.20 -14.27 -1.90
N ARG A 190 5.23 -15.44 -1.29
CA ARG A 190 4.18 -16.46 -1.42
C ARG A 190 3.95 -16.83 -2.90
N HIS A 191 2.75 -16.59 -3.44
CA HIS A 191 2.41 -16.85 -4.85
C HIS A 191 2.73 -15.66 -5.78
N ARG A 192 3.08 -14.50 -5.22
CA ARG A 192 3.33 -13.27 -5.99
C ARG A 192 4.80 -13.17 -6.41
N HIS A 193 5.02 -12.65 -7.61
CA HIS A 193 6.33 -12.21 -8.08
C HIS A 193 6.29 -10.68 -8.17
N ILE A 194 7.01 -10.01 -7.29
CA ILE A 194 6.98 -8.56 -7.13
C ILE A 194 8.31 -7.93 -7.51
N ALA A 195 8.24 -6.72 -8.07
CA ALA A 195 9.41 -5.86 -8.24
C ALA A 195 9.46 -4.90 -7.05
N LEU A 196 10.52 -4.99 -6.24
CA LEU A 196 10.67 -4.18 -5.05
C LEU A 196 11.38 -2.87 -5.40
N TYR A 197 10.78 -1.75 -5.03
CA TYR A 197 11.30 -0.41 -5.21
C TYR A 197 11.43 0.31 -3.87
N ALA A 198 12.38 1.23 -3.76
CA ALA A 198 12.48 2.13 -2.62
C ALA A 198 12.66 3.58 -3.06
N LYS A 199 11.92 4.48 -2.43
CA LYS A 199 12.23 5.92 -2.38
C LYS A 199 12.73 6.21 -0.98
N VAL A 200 13.97 6.69 -0.87
CA VAL A 200 14.57 7.02 0.44
C VAL A 200 14.54 8.51 0.70
N ARG A 201 14.54 8.86 1.97
CA ARG A 201 14.72 10.24 2.43
C ARG A 201 16.10 10.73 1.99
N GLU A 202 16.21 12.00 1.66
CA GLU A 202 17.48 12.63 1.34
C GLU A 202 18.55 12.38 2.42
N GLY A 203 19.74 11.98 1.99
CA GLY A 203 20.85 11.61 2.88
C GLY A 203 20.78 10.23 3.51
N ARG A 204 19.81 9.39 3.11
CA ARG A 204 19.72 7.98 3.53
C ARG A 204 20.17 7.04 2.42
N ASP A 205 20.78 5.93 2.83
CA ASP A 205 21.16 4.86 1.91
C ASP A 205 19.94 4.04 1.48
N LEU A 206 20.02 3.50 0.26
CA LEU A 206 19.03 2.53 -0.21
C LEU A 206 19.10 1.25 0.62
N PRO A 207 17.95 0.71 1.07
CA PRO A 207 17.92 -0.56 1.75
C PRO A 207 18.36 -1.69 0.80
N ARG A 208 19.00 -2.72 1.34
CA ARG A 208 19.50 -3.86 0.56
C ARG A 208 18.51 -5.03 0.66
N LEU A 209 18.39 -5.78 -0.44
CA LEU A 209 17.71 -7.08 -0.39
C LEU A 209 18.47 -8.04 0.53
N LEU A 210 17.73 -8.85 1.27
CA LEU A 210 18.31 -9.89 2.11
C LEU A 210 18.71 -11.11 1.26
N PRO A 211 19.83 -11.81 1.60
CA PRO A 211 20.27 -13.02 0.89
C PRO A 211 19.20 -14.11 0.92
N GLY A 212 19.05 -14.85 -0.20
CA GLY A 212 18.11 -15.97 -0.32
C GLY A 212 16.72 -15.62 -0.79
N HIS A 213 16.40 -14.33 -0.96
CA HIS A 213 15.10 -13.86 -1.40
C HIS A 213 15.09 -13.24 -2.82
N SER A 214 16.29 -13.02 -3.40
CA SER A 214 16.42 -12.54 -4.78
C SER A 214 16.31 -13.70 -5.77
N THR A 215 15.40 -13.59 -6.75
CA THR A 215 15.46 -14.42 -7.94
C THR A 215 16.57 -13.87 -8.84
N PRO A 216 17.53 -14.68 -9.33
CA PRO A 216 18.47 -14.18 -10.35
C PRO A 216 17.68 -13.68 -11.56
N VAL A 217 18.10 -12.53 -12.09
CA VAL A 217 17.59 -11.96 -13.34
C VAL A 217 17.94 -12.85 -14.51
#